data_a9625d83f286edf877b5bc474111f944
#
_entry.id   a9625d83f286edf877b5bc474111f944
#
_cell.length_a   1.000
_cell.length_b   1.000
_cell.length_c   1.000
_cell.angle_alpha   90.00
_cell.angle_beta   90.00
_cell.angle_gamma   90.00
#
_symmetry.space_group_name_H-M   'P 1'
#
loop_
_entity.id
_entity.type
_entity.pdbx_description
1 polymer ?
#
loop_
_entity_poly.entity_id
_entity_poly.type
_entity_poly.pdbx_seq_one_letter_code
_entity_poly.pdbx_strand_id
1 'polypeptide(L)'
;MTTSPTEQDATRAPAAPAPSPHWPAGHAIRPSVDPDSASVELTDTVTGRRFRWRPEALAEHILAHGTAPLPPDGDAAPGADRDHLTEGWRHWQRRGWHPSDQAYVASRRWSYADTDDPGDRIRTRTLEHYLATDGEPPAEQLPDGPVVALGAPRPPGAQPLSALLARRRSGRAYTPKPVALDVLSGLLWHGLADVRARRARTTAEEPLSYLDSYGSAWDFHLCAYGVEGLDPGTYRYDIGRHELRAIRPGDHRAAMTDVLQGMHSPVTAAWTLGLVADYPRYQWRYRHEHGLRRLWMEAGAIGQELVVLGGSYGLGTLVTPAQKDRPYLDLHELDDRRYACVYTLTMGGSLGLRGIDFNGTTVTHVPPTDDPGTP
;
A
#
# COMPACT_ATOMS: atom_id res chain seq x y z
N MET A 1 14.26 -48.20 18.00
CA MET A 1 14.19 -47.51 19.29
C MET A 1 15.07 -46.29 19.20
N THR A 2 14.52 -45.20 18.80
CA THR A 2 15.19 -43.89 18.65
C THR A 2 14.60 -42.98 19.70
N THR A 3 15.43 -42.61 20.66
CA THR A 3 15.10 -41.74 21.80
C THR A 3 14.96 -40.30 21.30
N SER A 4 13.79 -39.74 21.56
CA SER A 4 13.50 -38.29 21.41
C SER A 4 14.38 -37.44 22.31
N PRO A 5 14.75 -36.21 21.88
CA PRO A 5 15.47 -35.30 22.74
C PRO A 5 14.56 -34.77 23.83
N THR A 6 15.05 -34.82 25.03
CA THR A 6 14.48 -34.47 26.30
C THR A 6 14.02 -33.02 26.35
N GLU A 7 12.75 -32.82 26.75
CA GLU A 7 12.23 -31.58 27.29
C GLU A 7 13.13 -31.13 28.45
N GLN A 8 13.88 -30.04 28.29
CA GLN A 8 14.52 -29.39 29.41
C GLN A 8 13.48 -28.55 30.15
N ASP A 9 13.12 -29.08 31.29
CA ASP A 9 12.23 -28.53 32.27
C ASP A 9 12.64 -27.12 32.72
N ALA A 10 11.84 -26.13 32.43
CA ALA A 10 12.04 -24.73 32.79
C ALA A 10 11.56 -24.39 34.22
N THR A 11 11.62 -25.37 35.12
CA THR A 11 11.25 -25.22 36.53
C THR A 11 12.47 -25.12 37.48
N ARG A 12 13.42 -24.25 37.13
CA ARG A 12 14.50 -23.91 38.10
C ARG A 12 14.19 -22.53 38.67
N ALA A 13 14.04 -22.47 40.00
CA ALA A 13 13.81 -21.24 40.74
C ALA A 13 14.87 -20.17 40.44
N PRO A 14 14.52 -18.88 40.51
CA PRO A 14 15.36 -17.81 40.02
C PRO A 14 16.63 -17.64 40.83
N ALA A 15 17.77 -17.77 40.18
CA ALA A 15 19.02 -17.19 40.68
C ALA A 15 18.91 -15.65 40.58
N ALA A 16 19.59 -14.97 41.54
CA ALA A 16 19.59 -13.51 41.65
C ALA A 16 19.77 -12.80 40.31
N PRO A 17 19.14 -11.64 40.09
CA PRO A 17 19.10 -10.99 38.79
C PRO A 17 20.52 -10.66 38.31
N ALA A 18 20.93 -11.32 37.24
CA ALA A 18 22.00 -10.84 36.40
C ALA A 18 21.62 -9.46 35.81
N PRO A 19 22.58 -8.55 35.58
CA PRO A 19 22.26 -7.25 34.99
C PRO A 19 21.42 -7.47 33.73
N SER A 20 20.33 -6.71 33.64
CA SER A 20 19.34 -6.82 32.56
C SER A 20 20.05 -7.00 31.20
N PRO A 21 19.85 -8.11 30.52
CA PRO A 21 20.41 -8.26 29.18
C PRO A 21 19.73 -7.26 28.29
N HIS A 22 20.38 -6.11 28.09
CA HIS A 22 19.92 -5.22 26.99
C HIS A 22 20.12 -5.98 25.70
N TRP A 23 19.07 -6.04 24.88
CA TRP A 23 19.19 -6.53 23.53
C TRP A 23 20.35 -5.80 22.85
N PRO A 24 21.27 -6.51 22.20
CA PRO A 24 22.27 -5.84 21.40
C PRO A 24 21.59 -4.87 20.47
N ALA A 25 22.07 -3.64 20.40
CA ALA A 25 21.48 -2.63 19.56
C ALA A 25 21.32 -3.18 18.12
N GLY A 26 20.12 -3.10 17.57
CA GLY A 26 19.81 -3.60 16.24
C GLY A 26 19.12 -4.97 16.20
N HIS A 27 18.97 -5.67 17.30
CA HIS A 27 18.15 -6.89 17.33
C HIS A 27 16.68 -6.54 17.53
N ALA A 28 15.83 -7.07 16.69
CA ALA A 28 14.39 -6.97 16.82
C ALA A 28 13.80 -8.37 16.91
N ILE A 29 12.88 -8.57 17.84
CA ILE A 29 12.16 -9.82 17.98
C ILE A 29 10.80 -9.70 17.31
N ARG A 30 10.50 -10.66 16.47
CA ARG A 30 9.19 -10.83 15.90
C ARG A 30 8.48 -11.94 16.66
N PRO A 31 7.42 -11.62 17.42
CA PRO A 31 6.54 -12.64 17.95
C PRO A 31 5.62 -13.16 16.85
N SER A 32 5.43 -14.45 16.78
CA SER A 32 4.35 -15.10 16.03
C SER A 32 3.68 -16.16 16.91
N VAL A 33 2.37 -16.25 16.83
CA VAL A 33 1.63 -17.28 17.57
C VAL A 33 1.48 -18.49 16.63
N ASP A 34 1.92 -19.64 17.13
CA ASP A 34 1.64 -20.90 16.48
C ASP A 34 0.26 -21.39 16.98
N PRO A 35 -0.78 -21.39 16.16
CA PRO A 35 -2.13 -21.74 16.57
C PRO A 35 -2.25 -23.22 16.95
N ASP A 36 -1.40 -24.09 16.42
CA ASP A 36 -1.47 -25.53 16.65
C ASP A 36 -0.84 -25.92 17.99
N SER A 37 0.20 -25.22 18.40
CA SER A 37 0.92 -25.51 19.65
C SER A 37 0.62 -24.53 20.79
N ALA A 38 -0.22 -23.51 20.54
CA ALA A 38 -0.48 -22.41 21.49
C ALA A 38 0.81 -21.80 22.08
N SER A 39 1.89 -21.76 21.27
CA SER A 39 3.18 -21.20 21.67
C SER A 39 3.44 -19.88 20.95
N VAL A 40 4.27 -19.04 21.57
CA VAL A 40 4.81 -17.83 20.95
C VAL A 40 6.19 -18.15 20.40
N GLU A 41 6.33 -18.12 19.09
CA GLU A 41 7.64 -18.19 18.44
C GLU A 41 8.22 -16.78 18.38
N LEU A 42 9.42 -16.62 18.91
CA LEU A 42 10.17 -15.39 18.84
C LEU A 42 11.28 -15.56 17.80
N THR A 43 11.31 -14.67 16.82
CA THR A 43 12.36 -14.66 15.79
C THR A 43 13.23 -13.44 15.96
N ASP A 44 14.53 -13.64 16.18
CA ASP A 44 15.52 -12.58 16.06
C ASP A 44 15.68 -12.22 14.59
N THR A 45 15.26 -11.02 14.22
CA THR A 45 15.27 -10.56 12.82
C THR A 45 16.67 -10.32 12.26
N VAL A 46 17.68 -10.18 13.12
CA VAL A 46 19.08 -9.98 12.71
C VAL A 46 19.75 -11.32 12.43
N THR A 47 19.62 -12.28 13.32
CA THR A 47 20.28 -13.59 13.18
C THR A 47 19.41 -14.64 12.50
N GLY A 48 18.10 -14.43 12.41
CA GLY A 48 17.13 -15.40 11.91
C GLY A 48 16.87 -16.55 12.89
N ARG A 49 17.40 -16.50 14.09
CA ARG A 49 17.16 -17.52 15.11
C ARG A 49 15.74 -17.51 15.57
N ARG A 50 15.19 -18.71 15.82
CA ARG A 50 13.84 -18.90 16.33
C ARG A 50 13.88 -19.68 17.62
N PHE A 51 13.03 -19.29 18.56
CA PHE A 51 12.84 -19.98 19.82
C PHE A 51 11.40 -19.84 20.26
N ARG A 52 10.90 -20.86 20.95
CA ARG A 52 9.50 -20.93 21.37
C ARG A 52 9.37 -20.72 22.84
N TRP A 53 8.34 -19.99 23.23
CA TRP A 53 7.97 -19.72 24.60
C TRP A 53 6.50 -20.06 24.84
N ARG A 54 6.18 -20.50 26.03
CA ARG A 54 4.79 -20.51 26.49
C ARG A 54 4.37 -19.06 26.73
N PRO A 55 3.14 -18.65 26.36
CA PRO A 55 2.69 -17.25 26.50
C PRO A 55 2.84 -16.71 27.92
N GLU A 56 2.50 -17.55 28.91
CA GLU A 56 2.59 -17.16 30.34
C GLU A 56 4.03 -16.90 30.77
N ALA A 57 4.93 -17.80 30.43
CA ALA A 57 6.34 -17.66 30.77
C ALA A 57 7.00 -16.45 30.06
N LEU A 58 6.57 -16.16 28.82
CA LEU A 58 7.01 -14.96 28.11
C LEU A 58 6.48 -13.69 28.79
N ALA A 59 5.21 -13.68 29.19
CA ALA A 59 4.62 -12.55 29.89
C ALA A 59 5.30 -12.30 31.23
N GLU A 60 5.54 -13.33 32.02
CA GLU A 60 6.29 -13.23 33.28
C GLU A 60 7.72 -12.69 33.08
N HIS A 61 8.40 -13.18 32.03
CA HIS A 61 9.75 -12.69 31.71
C HIS A 61 9.72 -11.20 31.34
N ILE A 62 8.79 -10.76 30.50
CA ILE A 62 8.66 -9.35 30.10
C ILE A 62 8.32 -8.47 31.31
N LEU A 63 7.41 -8.91 32.17
CA LEU A 63 7.04 -8.17 33.38
C LEU A 63 8.22 -8.05 34.36
N ALA A 64 9.05 -9.08 34.48
CA ALA A 64 10.19 -9.09 35.38
C ALA A 64 11.38 -8.27 34.85
N HIS A 65 11.61 -8.23 33.56
CA HIS A 65 12.82 -7.69 32.94
C HIS A 65 12.58 -6.48 32.03
N GLY A 66 11.32 -6.13 31.76
CA GLY A 66 10.94 -5.02 30.88
C GLY A 66 11.25 -5.24 29.38
N THR A 67 11.70 -6.45 29.01
CA THR A 67 12.08 -6.79 27.64
C THR A 67 11.85 -8.26 27.32
N ALA A 68 11.72 -8.59 26.04
CA ALA A 68 11.67 -9.99 25.62
C ALA A 68 13.02 -10.70 25.85
N PRO A 69 13.01 -12.03 26.05
CA PRO A 69 14.23 -12.81 26.31
C PRO A 69 15.16 -12.81 25.10
N LEU A 70 16.46 -12.80 25.38
CA LEU A 70 17.49 -13.02 24.37
C LEU A 70 17.47 -14.49 23.90
N PRO A 71 17.74 -14.76 22.60
CA PRO A 71 18.00 -16.12 22.20
C PRO A 71 19.19 -16.70 22.95
N PRO A 72 19.13 -17.99 23.33
CA PRO A 72 20.26 -18.63 24.03
C PRO A 72 21.53 -18.53 23.17
N ASP A 73 22.66 -18.34 23.81
CA ASP A 73 23.97 -18.31 23.15
C ASP A 73 24.19 -19.59 22.35
N GLY A 74 24.35 -19.45 21.08
CA GLY A 74 24.62 -20.51 20.12
C GLY A 74 25.17 -19.87 18.86
N ASP A 75 25.89 -20.62 18.06
CA ASP A 75 26.60 -20.13 16.88
C ASP A 75 25.71 -19.28 15.97
N ALA A 76 26.15 -18.05 15.74
CA ALA A 76 25.53 -17.18 14.76
C ALA A 76 25.63 -17.79 13.37
N ALA A 77 24.56 -17.73 12.61
CA ALA A 77 24.63 -18.13 11.21
C ALA A 77 25.81 -17.42 10.50
N PRO A 78 26.67 -18.13 9.78
CA PRO A 78 27.78 -17.53 9.08
C PRO A 78 27.23 -16.51 8.06
N GLY A 79 27.74 -15.28 8.09
CA GLY A 79 27.39 -14.24 7.13
C GLY A 79 26.48 -13.11 7.64
N ALA A 80 26.14 -13.05 8.92
CA ALA A 80 25.50 -11.87 9.48
C ALA A 80 26.54 -10.75 9.62
N ASP A 81 26.54 -9.81 8.68
CA ASP A 81 27.30 -8.55 8.77
C ASP A 81 26.66 -7.68 9.85
N ARG A 82 27.14 -7.89 11.10
CA ARG A 82 26.52 -7.33 12.32
C ARG A 82 26.80 -5.84 12.50
N ASP A 83 27.94 -5.37 12.02
CA ASP A 83 28.45 -4.04 12.39
C ASP A 83 27.76 -2.91 11.60
N HIS A 84 27.51 -3.09 10.31
CA HIS A 84 26.79 -2.11 9.49
C HIS A 84 25.32 -1.91 9.91
N LEU A 85 24.68 -2.98 10.37
CA LEU A 85 23.29 -2.90 10.82
C LEU A 85 23.18 -2.12 12.14
N THR A 86 24.13 -2.29 13.07
CA THR A 86 24.04 -1.75 14.42
C THR A 86 24.03 -0.22 14.47
N GLU A 87 24.84 0.43 13.67
CA GLU A 87 24.92 1.90 13.64
C GLU A 87 23.72 2.54 12.91
N GLY A 88 23.31 1.96 11.78
CA GLY A 88 22.10 2.34 11.07
C GLY A 88 20.85 2.22 11.93
N TRP A 89 20.71 1.13 12.69
CA TRP A 89 19.60 0.89 13.62
C TRP A 89 19.46 1.95 14.71
N ARG A 90 20.55 2.31 15.36
CA ARG A 90 20.54 3.36 16.38
C ARG A 90 20.05 4.68 15.81
N HIS A 91 20.36 4.96 14.56
CA HIS A 91 19.88 6.16 13.86
C HIS A 91 18.35 6.12 13.65
N TRP A 92 17.82 4.99 13.16
CA TRP A 92 16.38 4.83 12.95
C TRP A 92 15.60 4.89 14.28
N GLN A 93 16.05 4.18 15.29
CA GLN A 93 15.43 4.18 16.62
C GLN A 93 15.40 5.59 17.24
N ARG A 94 16.50 6.34 17.17
CA ARG A 94 16.54 7.73 17.65
C ARG A 94 15.53 8.65 16.92
N ARG A 95 15.09 8.27 15.72
CA ARG A 95 14.08 8.98 14.93
C ARG A 95 12.67 8.41 15.09
N GLY A 96 12.46 7.46 16.00
CA GLY A 96 11.14 6.87 16.25
C GLY A 96 10.69 5.82 15.22
N TRP A 97 11.59 5.29 14.39
CA TRP A 97 11.26 4.35 13.32
C TRP A 97 11.42 2.89 13.78
N HIS A 98 10.87 2.54 14.95
CA HIS A 98 11.03 1.21 15.54
C HIS A 98 10.36 0.08 14.74
N PRO A 99 9.07 0.17 14.33
CA PRO A 99 8.47 -0.89 13.53
C PRO A 99 9.02 -0.96 12.10
N SER A 100 9.41 0.19 11.54
CA SER A 100 9.90 0.26 10.16
C SER A 100 11.25 -0.38 9.98
N ASP A 101 12.13 -0.30 10.97
CA ASP A 101 13.43 -0.95 10.93
C ASP A 101 13.26 -2.47 10.90
N GLN A 102 12.38 -3.02 11.74
CA GLN A 102 12.09 -4.46 11.78
C GLN A 102 11.55 -4.96 10.45
N ALA A 103 10.55 -4.26 9.88
CA ALA A 103 9.99 -4.58 8.60
C ALA A 103 11.04 -4.52 7.47
N TYR A 104 11.91 -3.51 7.49
CA TYR A 104 12.98 -3.35 6.51
C TYR A 104 13.97 -4.51 6.54
N VAL A 105 14.42 -4.91 7.72
CA VAL A 105 15.38 -6.01 7.86
C VAL A 105 14.74 -7.35 7.54
N ALA A 106 13.53 -7.60 8.02
CA ALA A 106 12.79 -8.79 7.66
C ALA A 106 12.67 -8.92 6.12
N SER A 107 12.39 -7.81 5.43
CA SER A 107 12.25 -7.79 3.98
C SER A 107 13.57 -8.00 3.19
N ARG A 108 14.75 -7.88 3.80
CA ARG A 108 16.05 -8.06 3.11
C ARG A 108 16.46 -9.52 2.94
N ARG A 109 15.85 -10.43 3.67
CA ARG A 109 16.29 -11.83 3.78
C ARG A 109 15.56 -12.80 2.87
N TRP A 110 14.73 -12.30 1.99
CA TRP A 110 14.00 -13.18 1.07
C TRP A 110 14.89 -13.64 -0.06
N SER A 111 14.96 -14.96 -0.20
CA SER A 111 15.50 -15.63 -1.37
C SER A 111 14.36 -15.84 -2.36
N TYR A 112 14.56 -15.46 -3.59
CA TYR A 112 13.60 -15.67 -4.67
C TYR A 112 14.04 -16.84 -5.55
N ALA A 113 13.09 -17.44 -6.26
CA ALA A 113 13.42 -18.30 -7.38
C ALA A 113 14.26 -17.47 -8.38
N ASP A 114 15.42 -17.98 -8.72
CA ASP A 114 16.37 -17.25 -9.55
C ASP A 114 15.79 -16.97 -10.95
N THR A 115 16.34 -15.93 -11.58
CA THR A 115 15.97 -15.53 -12.94
C THR A 115 16.31 -16.59 -13.98
N ASP A 116 17.18 -17.54 -13.64
CA ASP A 116 17.59 -18.68 -14.46
C ASP A 116 16.74 -19.96 -14.21
N ASP A 117 15.53 -19.81 -13.66
CA ASP A 117 14.53 -20.88 -13.65
C ASP A 117 14.08 -21.21 -15.09
N PRO A 118 14.65 -22.26 -15.74
CA PRO A 118 14.41 -22.51 -17.16
C PRO A 118 12.94 -22.84 -17.42
N GLY A 119 12.26 -22.01 -18.21
CA GLY A 119 10.85 -22.17 -18.55
C GLY A 119 9.92 -21.97 -17.37
N ASP A 120 10.30 -21.14 -16.40
CA ASP A 120 9.48 -20.75 -15.23
C ASP A 120 8.91 -21.94 -14.43
N ARG A 121 9.65 -23.06 -14.39
CA ARG A 121 9.15 -24.32 -13.79
C ARG A 121 8.91 -24.23 -12.28
N ILE A 122 9.76 -23.49 -11.56
CA ILE A 122 9.60 -23.30 -10.11
C ILE A 122 8.39 -22.43 -9.85
N ARG A 123 8.26 -21.34 -10.61
CA ARG A 123 7.14 -20.40 -10.49
C ARG A 123 5.82 -21.08 -10.83
N THR A 124 5.76 -21.81 -11.93
CA THR A 124 4.57 -22.57 -12.34
C THR A 124 4.13 -23.53 -11.25
N ARG A 125 5.03 -24.40 -10.76
CA ARG A 125 4.72 -25.34 -9.68
C ARG A 125 4.28 -24.66 -8.39
N THR A 126 4.85 -23.51 -8.08
CA THR A 126 4.43 -22.73 -6.89
C THR A 126 3.02 -22.23 -7.04
N LEU A 127 2.65 -21.70 -8.21
CA LEU A 127 1.30 -21.21 -8.47
C LEU A 127 0.27 -22.34 -8.56
N GLU A 128 0.63 -23.44 -9.22
CA GLU A 128 -0.19 -24.67 -9.25
C GLU A 128 -0.44 -25.20 -7.83
N HIS A 129 0.58 -25.18 -6.98
CA HIS A 129 0.43 -25.55 -5.57
C HIS A 129 -0.52 -24.61 -4.84
N TYR A 130 -0.43 -23.29 -5.06
CA TYR A 130 -1.36 -22.34 -4.45
C TYR A 130 -2.80 -22.56 -4.91
N LEU A 131 -3.00 -22.77 -6.19
CA LEU A 131 -4.32 -23.09 -6.73
C LEU A 131 -4.88 -24.41 -6.16
N ALA A 132 -4.03 -25.42 -6.00
CA ALA A 132 -4.45 -26.71 -5.46
C ALA A 132 -4.76 -26.67 -3.97
N THR A 133 -4.07 -25.82 -3.18
CA THR A 133 -4.24 -25.76 -1.72
C THR A 133 -5.27 -24.74 -1.26
N ASP A 134 -5.28 -23.55 -1.89
CA ASP A 134 -6.10 -22.42 -1.43
C ASP A 134 -7.18 -22.02 -2.45
N GLY A 135 -7.20 -22.66 -3.62
CA GLY A 135 -8.08 -22.26 -4.73
C GLY A 135 -7.64 -20.95 -5.38
N GLU A 136 -8.52 -20.34 -6.13
CA GLU A 136 -8.31 -19.05 -6.75
C GLU A 136 -8.20 -17.91 -5.73
N PRO A 137 -7.52 -16.79 -6.09
CA PRO A 137 -7.51 -15.63 -5.21
C PRO A 137 -8.92 -15.14 -4.90
N PRO A 138 -9.17 -14.55 -3.72
CA PRO A 138 -10.48 -14.06 -3.34
C PRO A 138 -11.08 -13.14 -4.40
N ALA A 139 -12.35 -13.36 -4.71
CA ALA A 139 -13.07 -12.55 -5.70
C ALA A 139 -13.15 -11.08 -5.29
N GLU A 140 -13.23 -10.23 -6.29
CA GLU A 140 -13.51 -8.81 -6.13
C GLU A 140 -14.88 -8.61 -5.50
N GLN A 141 -14.95 -7.76 -4.48
CA GLN A 141 -16.21 -7.40 -3.83
C GLN A 141 -16.70 -6.07 -4.37
N LEU A 142 -17.78 -6.09 -5.12
CA LEU A 142 -18.42 -4.88 -5.63
C LEU A 142 -19.60 -4.49 -4.72
N PRO A 143 -19.81 -3.21 -4.42
CA PRO A 143 -21.01 -2.79 -3.69
C PRO A 143 -22.27 -3.01 -4.52
N ASP A 144 -23.37 -3.30 -3.85
CA ASP A 144 -24.69 -3.53 -4.48
C ASP A 144 -25.43 -2.24 -4.87
N GLY A 145 -24.79 -1.09 -4.70
CA GLY A 145 -25.39 0.22 -4.96
C GLY A 145 -25.67 0.50 -6.43
N PRO A 146 -26.40 1.58 -6.71
CA PRO A 146 -26.74 2.01 -8.08
C PRO A 146 -25.51 2.14 -8.97
N VAL A 147 -25.70 1.72 -10.22
CA VAL A 147 -24.66 1.77 -11.26
C VAL A 147 -24.76 3.05 -12.06
N VAL A 148 -23.63 3.72 -12.25
CA VAL A 148 -23.48 4.87 -13.13
C VAL A 148 -22.53 4.49 -14.26
N ALA A 149 -23.05 4.40 -15.47
CA ALA A 149 -22.24 4.17 -16.67
C ALA A 149 -21.40 5.42 -16.99
N LEU A 150 -20.10 5.24 -17.19
CA LEU A 150 -19.19 6.35 -17.48
C LEU A 150 -19.24 6.81 -18.96
N GLY A 151 -19.89 6.04 -19.81
CA GLY A 151 -19.98 6.34 -21.24
C GLY A 151 -18.64 6.17 -21.99
N ALA A 152 -18.57 6.73 -23.17
CA ALA A 152 -17.35 6.67 -23.99
C ALA A 152 -16.23 7.51 -23.34
N PRO A 153 -15.03 6.93 -23.13
CA PRO A 153 -13.92 7.64 -22.52
C PRO A 153 -13.37 8.73 -23.46
N ARG A 154 -13.22 9.94 -22.94
CA ARG A 154 -12.59 11.02 -23.68
C ARG A 154 -11.13 10.69 -23.96
N PRO A 155 -10.63 10.82 -25.18
CA PRO A 155 -9.23 10.65 -25.47
C PRO A 155 -8.37 11.73 -24.77
N PRO A 156 -7.14 11.40 -24.34
CA PRO A 156 -6.24 12.40 -23.76
C PRO A 156 -5.82 13.44 -24.78
N GLY A 157 -5.56 14.66 -24.32
CA GLY A 157 -5.05 15.73 -25.19
C GLY A 157 -3.68 15.37 -25.77
N ALA A 158 -3.49 15.70 -27.04
CA ALA A 158 -2.24 15.45 -27.76
C ALA A 158 -1.15 16.46 -27.32
N GLN A 159 -0.50 16.19 -26.21
CA GLN A 159 0.61 16.99 -25.70
C GLN A 159 1.86 16.14 -25.56
N PRO A 160 3.07 16.67 -25.88
CA PRO A 160 4.30 15.94 -25.64
C PRO A 160 4.48 15.59 -24.16
N LEU A 161 4.88 14.36 -23.86
CA LEU A 161 5.11 13.89 -22.49
C LEU A 161 6.11 14.80 -21.74
N SER A 162 7.16 15.25 -22.43
CA SER A 162 8.15 16.17 -21.86
C SER A 162 7.52 17.48 -21.38
N ALA A 163 6.55 18.02 -22.12
CA ALA A 163 5.84 19.25 -21.74
C ALA A 163 4.91 19.00 -20.53
N LEU A 164 4.23 17.85 -20.47
CA LEU A 164 3.43 17.48 -19.32
C LEU A 164 4.29 17.34 -18.04
N LEU A 165 5.40 16.63 -18.13
CA LEU A 165 6.34 16.47 -17.02
C LEU A 165 6.94 17.80 -16.55
N ALA A 166 7.36 18.66 -17.48
CA ALA A 166 7.96 19.97 -17.16
C ALA A 166 6.96 20.90 -16.45
N ARG A 167 5.68 20.84 -16.81
CA ARG A 167 4.63 21.70 -16.23
C ARG A 167 3.96 21.13 -14.99
N ARG A 168 4.07 19.83 -14.76
CA ARG A 168 3.40 19.17 -13.62
C ARG A 168 3.78 19.85 -12.29
N ARG A 169 2.79 20.25 -11.55
CA ARG A 169 2.90 20.74 -10.16
C ARG A 169 1.82 20.09 -9.30
N SER A 170 2.06 20.03 -8.00
CA SER A 170 1.03 19.61 -7.05
C SER A 170 -0.02 20.71 -6.89
N GLY A 171 -1.24 20.48 -7.41
CA GLY A 171 -2.37 21.39 -7.26
C GLY A 171 -3.05 21.17 -5.93
N ARG A 172 -3.26 22.24 -5.14
CA ARG A 172 -3.96 22.18 -3.83
C ARG A 172 -5.24 22.99 -3.81
N ALA A 173 -5.49 23.72 -4.87
CA ALA A 173 -6.73 24.45 -5.12
C ALA A 173 -7.10 24.30 -6.59
N TYR A 174 -8.38 24.29 -6.89
CA TYR A 174 -8.91 23.99 -8.21
C TYR A 174 -9.96 25.02 -8.62
N THR A 175 -10.29 25.04 -9.91
CA THR A 175 -11.40 25.88 -10.39
C THR A 175 -12.72 25.40 -9.79
N PRO A 176 -13.64 26.30 -9.46
CA PRO A 176 -14.94 25.92 -8.89
C PRO A 176 -15.88 25.30 -9.94
N LYS A 177 -15.50 25.26 -11.21
CA LYS A 177 -16.31 24.66 -12.26
C LYS A 177 -16.29 23.13 -12.15
N PRO A 178 -17.44 22.47 -12.25
CA PRO A 178 -17.47 21.03 -12.34
C PRO A 178 -16.64 20.53 -13.53
N VAL A 179 -16.07 19.34 -13.37
CA VAL A 179 -15.35 18.64 -14.44
C VAL A 179 -16.31 17.73 -15.16
N ALA A 180 -16.27 17.73 -16.49
CA ALA A 180 -17.16 16.89 -17.29
C ALA A 180 -16.94 15.39 -17.01
N LEU A 181 -18.02 14.60 -17.02
CA LEU A 181 -17.98 13.16 -16.74
C LEU A 181 -17.08 12.39 -17.72
N ASP A 182 -17.03 12.82 -18.99
CA ASP A 182 -16.17 12.20 -20.01
C ASP A 182 -14.67 12.36 -19.71
N VAL A 183 -14.27 13.43 -19.01
CA VAL A 183 -12.89 13.63 -18.52
C VAL A 183 -12.56 12.63 -17.41
N LEU A 184 -13.46 12.45 -16.43
CA LEU A 184 -13.30 11.43 -15.41
C LEU A 184 -13.27 10.03 -16.04
N SER A 185 -14.19 9.74 -16.95
CA SER A 185 -14.23 8.50 -17.73
C SER A 185 -12.91 8.24 -18.44
N GLY A 186 -12.42 9.24 -19.19
CA GLY A 186 -11.16 9.14 -19.93
C GLY A 186 -9.95 8.93 -19.00
N LEU A 187 -9.89 9.64 -17.87
CA LEU A 187 -8.82 9.47 -16.90
C LEU A 187 -8.77 8.04 -16.32
N LEU A 188 -9.92 7.51 -15.90
CA LEU A 188 -10.00 6.16 -15.34
C LEU A 188 -9.72 5.09 -16.42
N TRP A 189 -10.26 5.27 -17.63
CA TRP A 189 -10.08 4.30 -18.70
C TRP A 189 -8.64 4.21 -19.19
N HIS A 190 -8.02 5.33 -19.51
CA HIS A 190 -6.68 5.36 -20.07
C HIS A 190 -5.60 5.24 -18.98
N GLY A 191 -5.80 5.86 -17.81
CA GLY A 191 -4.83 5.84 -16.72
C GLY A 191 -4.75 4.50 -15.97
N LEU A 192 -5.77 3.65 -16.11
CA LEU A 192 -5.81 2.31 -15.50
C LEU A 192 -5.79 1.21 -16.56
N ALA A 193 -5.38 1.52 -17.78
CA ALA A 193 -5.40 0.58 -18.90
C ALA A 193 -4.52 -0.66 -18.64
N ASP A 194 -3.34 -0.47 -18.05
CA ASP A 194 -2.44 -1.58 -17.71
C ASP A 194 -3.04 -2.49 -16.62
N VAL A 195 -3.59 -1.91 -15.56
CA VAL A 195 -4.28 -2.67 -14.49
C VAL A 195 -5.44 -3.48 -15.06
N ARG A 196 -6.25 -2.86 -15.93
CA ARG A 196 -7.38 -3.53 -16.59
C ARG A 196 -6.88 -4.68 -17.48
N ALA A 197 -5.85 -4.45 -18.28
CA ALA A 197 -5.30 -5.45 -19.17
C ALA A 197 -4.71 -6.65 -18.38
N ARG A 198 -4.04 -6.40 -17.26
CA ARG A 198 -3.51 -7.46 -16.38
C ARG A 198 -4.64 -8.28 -15.76
N ARG A 199 -5.69 -7.62 -15.24
CA ARG A 199 -6.86 -8.34 -14.72
C ARG A 199 -7.53 -9.22 -15.78
N ALA A 200 -7.70 -8.70 -16.97
CA ALA A 200 -8.35 -9.44 -18.07
C ALA A 200 -7.55 -10.68 -18.53
N ARG A 201 -6.22 -10.69 -18.34
CA ARG A 201 -5.37 -11.83 -18.70
C ARG A 201 -5.25 -12.89 -17.61
N THR A 202 -5.59 -12.54 -16.37
CA THR A 202 -5.42 -13.47 -15.23
C THR A 202 -6.51 -14.54 -15.27
N THR A 203 -6.11 -15.79 -15.37
CA THR A 203 -7.01 -16.97 -15.41
C THR A 203 -6.38 -18.16 -14.70
N ALA A 204 -7.21 -19.00 -14.05
CA ALA A 204 -6.78 -20.25 -13.41
C ALA A 204 -6.31 -21.31 -14.40
N GLU A 205 -6.75 -21.23 -15.67
CA GLU A 205 -6.33 -22.14 -16.73
C GLU A 205 -4.85 -21.93 -17.11
N GLU A 206 -4.31 -20.75 -16.86
CA GLU A 206 -2.92 -20.38 -17.09
C GLU A 206 -2.27 -19.90 -15.78
N PRO A 207 -1.73 -20.79 -14.94
CA PRO A 207 -1.17 -20.40 -13.62
C PRO A 207 -0.16 -19.26 -13.69
N LEU A 208 0.66 -19.21 -14.74
CA LEU A 208 1.63 -18.12 -14.92
C LEU A 208 0.98 -16.75 -15.13
N SER A 209 -0.29 -16.69 -15.52
CA SER A 209 -1.02 -15.41 -15.63
C SER A 209 -1.11 -14.69 -14.28
N TYR A 210 -1.10 -15.43 -13.17
CA TYR A 210 -1.04 -14.85 -11.83
C TYR A 210 0.28 -14.13 -11.53
N LEU A 211 1.33 -14.30 -12.35
CA LEU A 211 2.53 -13.47 -12.28
C LEU A 211 2.25 -12.01 -12.63
N ASP A 212 1.29 -11.76 -13.49
CA ASP A 212 0.84 -10.42 -13.86
C ASP A 212 -0.19 -9.84 -12.87
N SER A 213 -0.63 -10.63 -11.89
CA SER A 213 -1.80 -10.35 -11.06
C SER A 213 -1.62 -9.27 -9.99
N TYR A 214 -0.43 -8.68 -9.81
CA TYR A 214 -0.29 -7.63 -8.81
C TYR A 214 -1.19 -6.41 -9.09
N GLY A 215 -1.51 -6.11 -10.35
CA GLY A 215 -2.56 -5.14 -10.67
C GLY A 215 -3.98 -5.56 -10.31
N SER A 216 -4.22 -6.85 -10.01
CA SER A 216 -5.55 -7.34 -9.60
C SER A 216 -5.92 -7.00 -8.17
N ALA A 217 -4.95 -6.68 -7.33
CA ALA A 217 -5.16 -6.36 -5.91
C ALA A 217 -5.59 -4.90 -5.66
N TRP A 218 -5.61 -4.06 -6.69
CA TRP A 218 -5.99 -2.66 -6.57
C TRP A 218 -7.46 -2.45 -6.82
N ASP A 219 -8.13 -1.80 -5.88
CA ASP A 219 -9.47 -1.26 -6.03
C ASP A 219 -9.40 0.27 -6.07
N PHE A 220 -10.29 0.88 -6.83
CA PHE A 220 -10.29 2.33 -7.04
C PHE A 220 -11.59 2.91 -6.48
N HIS A 221 -11.47 3.70 -5.43
CA HIS A 221 -12.59 4.31 -4.74
C HIS A 221 -12.61 5.82 -4.96
N LEU A 222 -13.72 6.34 -5.42
CA LEU A 222 -13.91 7.73 -5.78
C LEU A 222 -14.80 8.42 -4.73
N CYS A 223 -14.39 9.57 -4.25
CA CYS A 223 -15.26 10.51 -3.59
C CYS A 223 -15.49 11.69 -4.54
N ALA A 224 -16.65 11.74 -5.16
CA ALA A 224 -17.03 12.74 -6.15
C ALA A 224 -17.68 13.95 -5.48
N TYR A 225 -17.33 15.16 -5.93
CA TYR A 225 -17.84 16.41 -5.39
C TYR A 225 -18.45 17.35 -6.45
N GLY A 226 -17.77 17.46 -7.60
CA GLY A 226 -18.13 18.41 -8.65
C GLY A 226 -17.80 17.82 -10.03
N VAL A 227 -18.50 16.75 -10.41
CA VAL A 227 -18.44 16.13 -11.74
C VAL A 227 -19.80 16.33 -12.43
N GLU A 228 -19.81 16.87 -13.62
CA GLU A 228 -21.04 17.08 -14.39
C GLU A 228 -21.73 15.76 -14.69
N GLY A 229 -23.00 15.64 -14.34
CA GLY A 229 -23.78 14.41 -14.58
C GLY A 229 -23.48 13.26 -13.60
N LEU A 230 -22.73 13.51 -12.53
CA LEU A 230 -22.52 12.56 -11.44
C LEU A 230 -22.91 13.24 -10.11
N ASP A 231 -23.81 12.62 -9.38
CA ASP A 231 -24.20 13.09 -8.05
C ASP A 231 -23.00 13.05 -7.07
N PRO A 232 -22.88 13.99 -6.15
CA PRO A 232 -21.88 13.91 -5.10
C PRO A 232 -22.08 12.65 -4.26
N GLY A 233 -20.96 11.96 -3.96
CA GLY A 233 -21.02 10.70 -3.21
C GLY A 233 -19.70 9.94 -3.25
N THR A 234 -19.70 8.79 -2.58
CA THR A 234 -18.60 7.82 -2.69
C THR A 234 -19.00 6.69 -3.61
N TYR A 235 -18.04 6.27 -4.41
CA TYR A 235 -18.24 5.27 -5.45
C TYR A 235 -17.05 4.31 -5.49
N ARG A 236 -17.29 3.09 -5.96
CA ARG A 236 -16.25 2.19 -6.42
C ARG A 236 -16.25 2.10 -7.94
N TYR A 237 -15.07 2.21 -8.55
CA TYR A 237 -14.91 2.00 -9.98
C TYR A 237 -14.78 0.51 -10.30
N ASP A 238 -15.73 0.00 -11.09
CA ASP A 238 -15.63 -1.32 -11.71
C ASP A 238 -14.78 -1.19 -12.99
N ILE A 239 -13.53 -1.61 -12.88
CA ILE A 239 -12.56 -1.47 -13.96
C ILE A 239 -12.86 -2.39 -15.15
N GLY A 240 -13.54 -3.51 -14.92
CA GLY A 240 -13.91 -4.47 -15.96
C GLY A 240 -15.07 -3.98 -16.83
N ARG A 241 -16.05 -3.32 -16.20
CA ARG A 241 -17.25 -2.81 -16.88
C ARG A 241 -17.20 -1.35 -17.23
N HIS A 242 -16.19 -0.63 -16.78
CA HIS A 242 -16.06 0.82 -16.92
C HIS A 242 -17.29 1.58 -16.39
N GLU A 243 -17.66 1.27 -15.16
CA GLU A 243 -18.81 1.88 -14.48
C GLU A 243 -18.46 2.24 -13.03
N LEU A 244 -19.22 3.15 -12.44
CA LEU A 244 -19.16 3.46 -11.02
C LEU A 244 -20.31 2.77 -10.29
N ARG A 245 -20.02 2.18 -9.14
CA ARG A 245 -21.02 1.67 -8.21
C ARG A 245 -21.08 2.58 -7.00
N ALA A 246 -22.27 3.14 -6.76
CA ALA A 246 -22.48 4.04 -5.63
C ALA A 246 -22.35 3.28 -4.30
N ILE A 247 -21.73 3.94 -3.32
CA ILE A 247 -21.58 3.44 -1.94
C ILE A 247 -22.45 4.32 -1.04
N ARG A 248 -22.11 5.60 -0.96
CA ARG A 248 -22.79 6.54 -0.06
C ARG A 248 -23.08 7.85 -0.79
N PRO A 249 -24.33 8.28 -0.86
CA PRO A 249 -24.69 9.56 -1.47
C PRO A 249 -24.33 10.75 -0.57
N GLY A 250 -24.17 11.91 -1.17
CA GLY A 250 -23.99 13.19 -0.48
C GLY A 250 -22.61 13.81 -0.67
N ASP A 251 -22.48 15.08 -0.29
CA ASP A 251 -21.23 15.82 -0.37
C ASP A 251 -20.34 15.49 0.85
N HIS A 252 -19.27 14.80 0.61
CA HIS A 252 -18.33 14.35 1.64
C HIS A 252 -17.02 15.16 1.67
N ARG A 253 -16.99 16.39 1.13
CA ARG A 253 -15.78 17.24 1.15
C ARG A 253 -15.23 17.46 2.55
N ALA A 254 -16.11 17.76 3.52
CA ALA A 254 -15.70 17.98 4.90
C ALA A 254 -15.09 16.72 5.52
N ALA A 255 -15.72 15.56 5.32
CA ALA A 255 -15.21 14.27 5.79
C ALA A 255 -13.87 13.94 5.14
N MET A 256 -13.73 14.12 3.82
CA MET A 256 -12.47 13.88 3.13
C MET A 256 -11.38 14.88 3.52
N THR A 257 -11.71 16.11 3.84
CA THR A 257 -10.76 17.08 4.40
C THR A 257 -10.21 16.59 5.75
N ASP A 258 -11.06 16.03 6.61
CA ASP A 258 -10.61 15.41 7.86
C ASP A 258 -9.74 14.16 7.59
N VAL A 259 -10.18 13.29 6.68
CA VAL A 259 -9.40 12.11 6.22
C VAL A 259 -8.01 12.52 5.77
N LEU A 260 -7.88 13.59 5.00
CA LEU A 260 -6.60 14.12 4.51
C LEU A 260 -5.91 15.06 5.52
N GLN A 261 -6.11 14.83 6.81
CA GLN A 261 -5.44 15.54 7.91
C GLN A 261 -5.60 17.08 7.86
N GLY A 262 -6.77 17.55 7.43
CA GLY A 262 -7.05 18.97 7.31
C GLY A 262 -6.56 19.63 6.01
N MET A 263 -6.10 18.87 5.03
CA MET A 263 -5.75 19.43 3.72
C MET A 263 -7.00 19.97 3.02
N HIS A 264 -6.99 21.24 2.63
CA HIS A 264 -8.13 21.91 2.01
C HIS A 264 -8.40 21.54 0.54
N SER A 265 -7.57 20.69 -0.05
CA SER A 265 -7.72 20.31 -1.46
C SER A 265 -9.11 19.74 -1.83
N PRO A 266 -9.82 18.94 -0.99
CA PRO A 266 -11.16 18.47 -1.34
C PRO A 266 -12.20 19.58 -1.47
N VAL A 267 -12.01 20.71 -0.79
CA VAL A 267 -13.00 21.83 -0.75
C VAL A 267 -13.32 22.37 -2.13
N THR A 268 -12.32 22.46 -3.01
CA THR A 268 -12.47 22.97 -4.38
C THR A 268 -12.29 21.91 -5.45
N ALA A 269 -11.94 20.67 -5.09
CA ALA A 269 -11.72 19.59 -6.02
C ALA A 269 -13.02 19.12 -6.71
N ALA A 270 -12.86 18.45 -7.84
CA ALA A 270 -13.93 17.71 -8.49
C ALA A 270 -14.12 16.32 -7.86
N TRP A 271 -13.02 15.67 -7.46
CA TRP A 271 -13.03 14.37 -6.77
C TRP A 271 -11.73 14.09 -6.02
N THR A 272 -11.79 13.08 -5.16
CA THR A 272 -10.62 12.38 -4.63
C THR A 272 -10.71 10.90 -4.99
N LEU A 273 -9.69 10.36 -5.63
CA LEU A 273 -9.55 8.94 -5.98
C LEU A 273 -8.58 8.29 -5.00
N GLY A 274 -8.98 7.18 -4.37
CA GLY A 274 -8.11 6.37 -3.54
C GLY A 274 -7.71 5.08 -4.24
N LEU A 275 -6.44 4.75 -4.13
CA LEU A 275 -5.87 3.45 -4.49
C LEU A 275 -5.94 2.56 -3.26
N VAL A 276 -6.85 1.60 -3.29
CA VAL A 276 -7.14 0.71 -2.16
C VAL A 276 -6.59 -0.67 -2.47
N ALA A 277 -5.73 -1.16 -1.59
CA ALA A 277 -5.21 -2.52 -1.68
C ALA A 277 -6.18 -3.51 -1.03
N ASP A 278 -6.49 -4.60 -1.72
CA ASP A 278 -7.16 -5.78 -1.18
C ASP A 278 -6.08 -6.77 -0.75
N TYR A 279 -5.76 -6.80 0.55
CA TYR A 279 -4.67 -7.61 1.08
C TYR A 279 -4.84 -9.12 0.84
N PRO A 280 -5.97 -9.77 1.09
CA PRO A 280 -6.15 -11.19 0.80
C PRO A 280 -5.87 -11.56 -0.66
N ARG A 281 -6.31 -10.71 -1.61
CA ARG A 281 -6.01 -10.92 -3.04
C ARG A 281 -4.53 -10.76 -3.34
N TYR A 282 -3.87 -9.78 -2.74
CA TYR A 282 -2.45 -9.55 -2.91
C TYR A 282 -1.59 -10.63 -2.27
N GLN A 283 -1.92 -11.00 -1.02
CA GLN A 283 -1.20 -12.00 -0.24
C GLN A 283 -1.38 -13.42 -0.78
N TRP A 284 -2.44 -13.68 -1.53
CA TRP A 284 -2.63 -14.99 -2.17
C TRP A 284 -1.39 -15.36 -3.00
N ARG A 285 -0.80 -14.39 -3.66
CA ARG A 285 0.43 -14.56 -4.42
C ARG A 285 1.68 -14.21 -3.63
N TYR A 286 1.70 -13.03 -2.98
CA TYR A 286 2.87 -12.50 -2.29
C TYR A 286 2.86 -12.90 -0.81
N ARG A 287 3.26 -14.16 -0.53
CA ARG A 287 3.23 -14.77 0.80
C ARG A 287 4.48 -14.42 1.62
N HIS A 288 5.01 -13.23 1.45
CA HIS A 288 6.20 -12.74 2.13
C HIS A 288 6.15 -11.21 2.30
N GLU A 289 6.80 -10.72 3.33
CA GLU A 289 6.75 -9.31 3.76
C GLU A 289 7.34 -8.33 2.75
N HIS A 290 8.30 -8.79 1.92
CA HIS A 290 8.85 -7.98 0.84
C HIS A 290 7.78 -7.56 -0.19
N GLY A 291 6.69 -8.32 -0.29
CA GLY A 291 5.53 -7.96 -1.12
C GLY A 291 4.98 -6.58 -0.79
N LEU A 292 4.99 -6.17 0.49
CA LEU A 292 4.50 -4.86 0.90
C LEU A 292 5.30 -3.70 0.25
N ARG A 293 6.62 -3.85 0.12
CA ARG A 293 7.46 -2.85 -0.58
C ARG A 293 7.06 -2.71 -2.04
N ARG A 294 6.80 -3.83 -2.70
CA ARG A 294 6.35 -3.85 -4.09
C ARG A 294 4.97 -3.19 -4.24
N LEU A 295 4.04 -3.48 -3.33
CA LEU A 295 2.71 -2.88 -3.32
C LEU A 295 2.79 -1.35 -3.28
N TRP A 296 3.60 -0.79 -2.40
CA TRP A 296 3.76 0.67 -2.31
C TRP A 296 4.42 1.29 -3.55
N MET A 297 5.40 0.60 -4.13
CA MET A 297 6.03 1.08 -5.38
C MET A 297 5.03 1.07 -6.54
N GLU A 298 4.17 0.07 -6.60
CA GLU A 298 3.14 -0.03 -7.63
C GLU A 298 2.06 1.04 -7.46
N ALA A 299 1.62 1.33 -6.23
CA ALA A 299 0.73 2.46 -5.95
C ALA A 299 1.32 3.79 -6.47
N GLY A 300 2.63 4.00 -6.26
CA GLY A 300 3.35 5.17 -6.78
C GLY A 300 3.36 5.21 -8.31
N ALA A 301 3.56 4.08 -8.98
CA ALA A 301 3.56 3.98 -10.45
C ALA A 301 2.17 4.30 -11.02
N ILE A 302 1.12 3.65 -10.54
CA ILE A 302 -0.27 3.93 -10.94
C ILE A 302 -0.62 5.40 -10.67
N GLY A 303 -0.28 5.90 -9.48
CA GLY A 303 -0.51 7.30 -9.13
C GLY A 303 0.18 8.27 -10.09
N GLN A 304 1.43 7.98 -10.50
CA GLN A 304 2.17 8.83 -11.44
C GLN A 304 1.54 8.81 -12.84
N GLU A 305 1.07 7.67 -13.32
CA GLU A 305 0.34 7.58 -14.59
C GLU A 305 -0.90 8.45 -14.59
N LEU A 306 -1.72 8.35 -13.54
CA LEU A 306 -2.93 9.17 -13.37
C LEU A 306 -2.61 10.67 -13.27
N VAL A 307 -1.52 11.05 -12.61
CA VAL A 307 -1.07 12.44 -12.49
C VAL A 307 -0.66 13.03 -13.84
N VAL A 308 0.14 12.29 -14.61
CA VAL A 308 0.61 12.75 -15.92
C VAL A 308 -0.57 12.84 -16.89
N LEU A 309 -1.41 11.82 -16.90
CA LEU A 309 -2.60 11.79 -17.74
C LEU A 309 -3.60 12.88 -17.33
N GLY A 310 -3.79 13.14 -16.04
CA GLY A 310 -4.61 14.25 -15.54
C GLY A 310 -4.17 15.60 -16.10
N GLY A 311 -2.85 15.79 -16.22
CA GLY A 311 -2.29 16.99 -16.86
C GLY A 311 -2.70 17.15 -18.32
N SER A 312 -2.86 16.06 -19.08
CA SER A 312 -3.31 16.12 -20.46
C SER A 312 -4.78 16.53 -20.60
N TYR A 313 -5.57 16.31 -19.56
CA TYR A 313 -6.97 16.77 -19.45
C TYR A 313 -7.12 18.18 -18.83
N GLY A 314 -6.00 18.85 -18.54
CA GLY A 314 -6.04 20.16 -17.88
C GLY A 314 -6.39 20.10 -16.39
N LEU A 315 -6.23 18.94 -15.76
CA LEU A 315 -6.48 18.78 -14.33
C LEU A 315 -5.26 19.21 -13.50
N GLY A 316 -5.53 19.87 -12.38
CA GLY A 316 -4.61 19.95 -11.25
C GLY A 316 -4.72 18.69 -10.41
N THR A 317 -3.59 18.26 -9.84
CA THR A 317 -3.54 17.00 -9.07
C THR A 317 -2.72 17.18 -7.81
N LEU A 318 -3.27 16.76 -6.67
CA LEU A 318 -2.55 16.54 -5.42
C LEU A 318 -2.54 15.04 -5.13
N VAL A 319 -1.35 14.49 -4.92
CA VAL A 319 -1.20 13.11 -4.47
C VAL A 319 -0.63 13.09 -3.06
N THR A 320 -1.14 12.19 -2.22
CA THR A 320 -0.64 12.06 -0.85
C THR A 320 -0.89 10.66 -0.28
N PRO A 321 0.08 10.07 0.45
CA PRO A 321 -0.14 8.90 1.29
C PRO A 321 -0.56 9.29 2.72
N ALA A 322 -0.76 10.59 3.00
CA ALA A 322 -1.01 11.09 4.33
C ALA A 322 -2.53 11.19 4.60
N GLN A 323 -3.24 10.09 4.47
CA GLN A 323 -4.63 9.96 4.87
C GLN A 323 -4.73 9.26 6.24
N LYS A 324 -5.82 9.52 6.96
CA LYS A 324 -6.22 8.77 8.13
C LYS A 324 -6.93 7.50 7.64
N ASP A 325 -6.32 6.34 7.86
CA ASP A 325 -6.78 5.07 7.28
C ASP A 325 -8.21 4.72 7.70
N ARG A 326 -8.49 4.68 9.00
CA ARG A 326 -9.83 4.29 9.49
C ARG A 326 -10.94 5.20 9.00
N PRO A 327 -10.88 6.54 9.11
CA PRO A 327 -11.90 7.43 8.56
C PRO A 327 -12.09 7.30 7.05
N TYR A 328 -11.01 7.00 6.29
CA TYR A 328 -11.11 6.73 4.86
C TYR A 328 -11.93 5.45 4.60
N LEU A 329 -11.57 4.36 5.28
CA LEU A 329 -12.25 3.07 5.11
C LEU A 329 -13.72 3.14 5.52
N ASP A 330 -14.02 3.82 6.65
CA ASP A 330 -15.39 4.04 7.12
C ASP A 330 -16.23 4.86 6.12
N LEU A 331 -15.62 5.87 5.45
CA LEU A 331 -16.28 6.67 4.43
C LEU A 331 -16.66 5.85 3.20
N HIS A 332 -15.86 4.85 2.87
CA HIS A 332 -16.04 3.95 1.73
C HIS A 332 -16.62 2.57 2.09
N GLU A 333 -17.07 2.37 3.34
CA GLU A 333 -17.67 1.13 3.86
C GLU A 333 -16.78 -0.11 3.66
N LEU A 334 -15.48 0.05 3.94
CA LEU A 334 -14.47 -0.98 3.76
C LEU A 334 -14.03 -1.59 5.09
N ASP A 335 -13.87 -2.92 5.11
CA ASP A 335 -13.34 -3.67 6.26
C ASP A 335 -11.80 -3.46 6.38
N ASP A 336 -11.34 -2.92 7.51
CA ASP A 336 -9.94 -2.64 7.80
C ASP A 336 -9.05 -3.88 7.93
N ARG A 337 -9.63 -5.07 8.08
CA ARG A 337 -8.90 -6.34 8.07
C ARG A 337 -8.56 -6.81 6.66
N ARG A 338 -9.29 -6.32 5.66
CA ARG A 338 -9.13 -6.69 4.27
C ARG A 338 -8.48 -5.59 3.43
N TYR A 339 -8.85 -4.34 3.68
CA TYR A 339 -8.50 -3.22 2.82
C TYR A 339 -7.60 -2.20 3.49
N ALA A 340 -6.75 -1.55 2.70
CA ALA A 340 -6.06 -0.34 3.08
C ALA A 340 -6.03 0.66 1.93
N CYS A 341 -6.32 1.92 2.22
CA CYS A 341 -6.05 2.99 1.27
C CYS A 341 -4.56 3.33 1.32
N VAL A 342 -3.85 3.07 0.24
CA VAL A 342 -2.39 3.27 0.18
C VAL A 342 -2.05 4.66 -0.32
N TYR A 343 -2.84 5.21 -1.24
CA TYR A 343 -2.55 6.48 -1.89
C TYR A 343 -3.82 7.18 -2.32
N THR A 344 -3.87 8.49 -2.17
CA THR A 344 -5.00 9.31 -2.60
C THR A 344 -4.57 10.36 -3.62
N LEU A 345 -5.43 10.61 -4.60
CA LEU A 345 -5.26 11.58 -5.67
C LEU A 345 -6.47 12.52 -5.68
N THR A 346 -6.28 13.75 -5.25
CA THR A 346 -7.32 14.78 -5.31
C THR A 346 -7.14 15.60 -6.57
N MET A 347 -8.19 15.74 -7.37
CA MET A 347 -8.15 16.35 -8.71
C MET A 347 -9.29 17.32 -8.94
N GLY A 348 -9.06 18.29 -9.80
CA GLY A 348 -10.03 19.26 -10.27
C GLY A 348 -9.46 20.11 -11.40
N GLY A 349 -10.25 21.00 -11.98
CA GLY A 349 -9.77 21.89 -13.03
C GLY A 349 -8.56 22.71 -12.57
N SER A 350 -7.49 22.70 -13.34
CA SER A 350 -6.25 23.42 -12.96
C SER A 350 -6.45 24.93 -12.97
N LEU A 351 -5.93 25.60 -11.93
CA LEU A 351 -5.88 27.07 -11.87
C LEU A 351 -4.67 27.66 -12.62
N GLY A 352 -3.79 26.83 -13.18
CA GLY A 352 -2.58 27.31 -13.85
C GLY A 352 -1.59 27.99 -12.90
N LEU A 353 -1.63 27.71 -11.62
CA LEU A 353 -0.80 28.36 -10.61
C LEU A 353 0.63 27.89 -10.66
N ARG A 354 1.59 28.82 -10.66
CA ARG A 354 3.01 28.55 -10.45
C ARG A 354 3.37 28.85 -8.98
N GLY A 355 3.69 27.79 -8.26
CA GLY A 355 4.15 27.90 -6.88
C GLY A 355 3.03 28.02 -5.86
N ILE A 356 3.16 27.30 -4.78
CA ILE A 356 2.39 27.48 -3.56
C ILE A 356 3.41 27.87 -2.50
N ASP A 357 3.20 29.03 -1.88
CA ASP A 357 3.88 29.31 -0.63
C ASP A 357 3.39 28.33 0.42
N PHE A 358 4.29 27.53 0.97
CA PHE A 358 3.98 26.55 2.02
C PHE A 358 3.39 27.19 3.28
N ASN A 359 3.53 28.50 3.43
CA ASN A 359 2.95 29.26 4.54
C ASN A 359 1.50 29.70 4.32
N GLY A 360 0.88 29.31 3.21
CA GLY A 360 -0.58 29.41 3.01
C GLY A 360 -1.10 30.81 2.73
N THR A 361 -0.25 31.81 2.49
CA THR A 361 -0.69 33.21 2.45
C THR A 361 -0.68 33.87 1.08
N THR A 362 -0.04 33.28 0.07
CA THR A 362 -0.03 33.93 -1.26
C THR A 362 -0.06 32.92 -2.38
N VAL A 363 -1.20 32.84 -3.05
CA VAL A 363 -1.34 32.13 -4.33
C VAL A 363 -1.13 33.18 -5.42
N THR A 364 0.01 33.12 -6.08
CA THR A 364 0.26 33.99 -7.24
C THR A 364 -0.33 33.34 -8.48
N HIS A 365 -1.39 33.89 -9.00
CA HIS A 365 -1.97 33.50 -10.27
C HIS A 365 -1.05 33.96 -11.40
N VAL A 366 -0.49 33.03 -12.16
CA VAL A 366 0.18 33.30 -13.41
C VAL A 366 -0.75 32.84 -14.52
N PRO A 367 -1.30 33.73 -15.34
CA PRO A 367 -2.13 33.33 -16.46
C PRO A 367 -1.34 32.44 -17.39
N PRO A 368 -1.96 31.46 -18.06
CA PRO A 368 -1.30 30.68 -19.09
C PRO A 368 -0.75 31.66 -20.13
N THR A 369 0.53 31.58 -20.40
CA THR A 369 1.11 32.29 -21.54
C THR A 369 0.65 31.54 -22.78
N ASP A 370 -0.21 32.15 -23.58
CA ASP A 370 -0.61 31.68 -24.92
C ASP A 370 0.52 31.82 -25.97
N ASP A 371 1.78 31.83 -25.51
CA ASP A 371 2.91 31.95 -26.40
C ASP A 371 3.60 30.59 -26.62
N PRO A 372 3.33 29.91 -27.75
CA PRO A 372 4.03 28.68 -28.13
C PRO A 372 5.38 28.94 -28.77
N GLY A 373 5.92 30.14 -28.70
CA GLY A 373 7.09 30.51 -29.45
C GLY A 373 8.08 31.38 -28.70
N THR A 374 8.92 30.77 -27.88
CA THR A 374 10.29 31.27 -27.71
C THR A 374 11.20 30.13 -27.25
N PRO A 375 12.43 29.99 -27.82
CA PRO A 375 13.28 28.82 -27.81
C PRO A 375 13.84 28.44 -26.42
#